data_ec5f20b81311d9df360790544a8162e4
#
_entry.id   ec5f20b81311d9df360790544a8162e4
#
_cell.length_a   1.000
_cell.length_b   1.000
_cell.length_c   1.000
_cell.angle_alpha   90.00
_cell.angle_beta   90.00
_cell.angle_gamma   90.00
#
_symmetry.space_group_name_H-M   'P 1'
#
loop_
_entity.id
_entity.type
_entity.pdbx_description
1 polymer ?
#
loop_
_entity_poly.entity_id
_entity_poly.type
_entity_poly.pdbx_seq_one_letter_code
_entity_poly.pdbx_strand_id
1 'polypeptide(L)'
;YFERSLRLNSRQPRALMEMALLSFEDKQFVPARSYYESYLVLAPHDARSLLLGVRLAKVFEERDNAASLGLQLKRLYPGTPEYQQYLSEQ
;
A
#
# COMPACT_ATOMS: atom_id res chain seq x y z
N TYR A 1 2.05 -24.33 4.57
CA TYR A 1 2.22 -23.71 5.83
C TYR A 1 1.96 -22.25 5.80
N PHE A 2 2.75 -21.52 5.06
CA PHE A 2 2.64 -20.09 4.88
C PHE A 2 1.30 -19.72 4.31
N GLU A 3 0.83 -20.49 3.34
CA GLU A 3 -0.45 -20.25 2.71
C GLU A 3 -1.60 -20.39 3.69
N ARG A 4 -1.50 -21.34 4.60
CA ARG A 4 -2.50 -21.49 5.64
C ARG A 4 -2.56 -20.29 6.55
N SER A 5 -1.38 -19.80 6.96
CA SER A 5 -1.32 -18.60 7.80
C SER A 5 -1.92 -17.41 7.08
N LEU A 6 -1.64 -17.26 5.81
CA LEU A 6 -2.20 -16.17 5.02
C LEU A 6 -3.72 -16.29 4.91
N ARG A 7 -4.24 -17.49 4.76
CA ARG A 7 -5.69 -17.70 4.70
C ARG A 7 -6.37 -17.30 6.00
N LEU A 8 -5.77 -17.69 7.11
CA LEU A 8 -6.31 -17.35 8.42
C LEU A 8 -6.23 -15.85 8.66
N ASN A 9 -5.15 -15.23 8.22
CA ASN A 9 -4.92 -13.80 8.44
C ASN A 9 -5.48 -12.93 7.34
N SER A 10 -5.96 -13.52 6.25
CA SER A 10 -6.44 -12.74 5.10
C SER A 10 -7.66 -11.88 5.41
N ARG A 11 -8.33 -12.14 6.52
CA ARG A 11 -9.46 -11.34 6.96
C ARG A 11 -9.04 -10.15 7.82
N GLN A 12 -7.76 -10.04 8.14
CA GLN A 12 -7.26 -8.96 8.96
C GLN A 12 -6.51 -7.96 8.09
N PRO A 13 -7.06 -6.76 7.88
CA PRO A 13 -6.40 -5.76 7.03
C PRO A 13 -4.99 -5.44 7.48
N ARG A 14 -4.79 -5.41 8.80
CA ARG A 14 -3.48 -5.10 9.37
C ARG A 14 -2.42 -6.11 8.94
N ALA A 15 -2.76 -7.40 8.96
CA ALA A 15 -1.84 -8.45 8.55
C ALA A 15 -1.49 -8.33 7.06
N LEU A 16 -2.49 -8.03 6.25
CA LEU A 16 -2.28 -7.83 4.82
C LEU A 16 -1.35 -6.65 4.56
N MET A 17 -1.53 -5.57 5.29
CA MET A 17 -0.68 -4.40 5.14
C MET A 17 0.77 -4.72 5.51
N GLU A 18 0.98 -5.45 6.60
CA GLU A 18 2.31 -5.85 7.03
C GLU A 18 2.98 -6.74 5.98
N MET A 19 2.23 -7.70 5.44
CA MET A 19 2.76 -8.58 4.39
C MET A 19 3.11 -7.78 3.14
N ALA A 20 2.28 -6.81 2.78
CA ALA A 20 2.55 -5.96 1.64
C ALA A 20 3.84 -5.16 1.84
N LEU A 21 4.01 -4.59 3.03
CA LEU A 21 5.20 -3.81 3.33
C LEU A 21 6.47 -4.67 3.32
N LEU A 22 6.39 -5.86 3.92
CA LEU A 22 7.52 -6.79 3.94
C LEU A 22 7.90 -7.22 2.53
N SER A 23 6.91 -7.56 1.73
CA SER A 23 7.16 -7.94 0.34
C SER A 23 7.78 -6.80 -0.44
N PHE A 24 7.32 -5.58 -0.20
CA PHE A 24 7.89 -4.42 -0.86
C PHE A 24 9.36 -4.22 -0.48
N GLU A 25 9.69 -4.39 0.79
CA GLU A 25 11.07 -4.26 1.25
C GLU A 25 11.97 -5.33 0.65
N ASP A 26 11.43 -6.53 0.45
CA ASP A 26 12.16 -7.64 -0.19
C ASP A 26 12.22 -7.49 -1.70
N LYS A 27 11.71 -6.40 -2.25
CA LYS A 27 11.62 -6.16 -3.69
C LYS A 27 10.71 -7.16 -4.40
N GLN A 28 9.79 -7.76 -3.65
CA GLN A 28 8.78 -8.65 -4.20
C GLN A 28 7.53 -7.84 -4.51
N PHE A 29 7.61 -7.08 -5.58
CA PHE A 29 6.58 -6.06 -5.85
C PHE A 29 5.26 -6.68 -6.31
N VAL A 30 5.29 -7.79 -7.01
CA VAL A 30 4.06 -8.44 -7.46
C VAL A 30 3.24 -8.95 -6.28
N PRO A 31 3.79 -9.75 -5.35
CA PRO A 31 3.02 -10.14 -4.16
C PRO A 31 2.65 -8.95 -3.27
N ALA A 32 3.52 -7.95 -3.19
CA ALA A 32 3.19 -6.75 -2.41
C ALA A 32 1.93 -6.08 -2.94
N ARG A 33 1.83 -5.95 -4.26
CA ARG A 33 0.64 -5.38 -4.88
C ARG A 33 -0.60 -6.24 -4.63
N SER A 34 -0.44 -7.56 -4.67
CA SER A 34 -1.54 -8.48 -4.41
C SER A 34 -2.08 -8.31 -3.00
N TYR A 35 -1.20 -8.24 -2.00
CA TYR A 35 -1.60 -8.02 -0.62
C TYR A 35 -2.26 -6.66 -0.44
N TYR A 36 -1.73 -5.64 -1.10
CA TYR A 36 -2.28 -4.30 -1.05
C TYR A 36 -3.71 -4.28 -1.59
N GLU A 37 -3.95 -4.92 -2.73
CA GLU A 37 -5.28 -4.98 -3.31
C GLU A 37 -6.26 -5.73 -2.40
N SER A 38 -5.81 -6.83 -1.81
CA SER A 38 -6.63 -7.58 -0.86
C SER A 38 -6.97 -6.72 0.37
N TYR A 39 -6.02 -5.92 0.83
CA TYR A 39 -6.26 -5.00 1.93
C TYR A 39 -7.38 -4.02 1.59
N LEU A 40 -7.38 -3.48 0.38
CA LEU A 40 -8.39 -2.52 -0.03
C LEU A 40 -9.80 -3.11 -0.11
N VAL A 41 -9.91 -4.41 -0.32
CA VAL A 41 -11.20 -5.09 -0.31
C VAL A 41 -11.76 -5.14 1.12
N LEU A 42 -10.89 -5.30 2.10
CA LEU A 42 -11.30 -5.48 3.50
C LEU A 42 -11.41 -4.17 4.26
N ALA A 43 -10.68 -3.16 3.85
CA ALA A 43 -10.63 -1.89 4.57
C ALA A 43 -10.56 -0.72 3.60
N PRO A 44 -11.09 0.45 4.00
CA PRO A 44 -10.98 1.63 3.14
C PRO A 44 -9.54 2.13 3.09
N HIS A 45 -9.28 3.01 2.13
CA HIS A 45 -7.98 3.66 2.03
C HIS A 45 -7.69 4.46 3.28
N ASP A 46 -6.45 4.35 3.75
CA ASP A 46 -5.94 5.22 4.79
C ASP A 46 -4.61 5.81 4.31
N ALA A 47 -3.99 6.65 5.16
CA ALA A 47 -2.76 7.33 4.75
C ALA A 47 -1.66 6.33 4.38
N ARG A 48 -1.55 5.26 5.16
CA ARG A 48 -0.53 4.23 4.92
C ARG A 48 -0.77 3.48 3.62
N SER A 49 -2.01 3.07 3.37
CA SER A 49 -2.33 2.34 2.15
C SER A 49 -2.14 3.21 0.91
N LEU A 50 -2.51 4.48 1.00
CA LEU A 50 -2.30 5.40 -0.12
C LEU A 50 -0.82 5.58 -0.42
N LEU A 51 0.00 5.73 0.62
CA LEU A 51 1.45 5.86 0.43
C LEU A 51 2.04 4.60 -0.21
N LEU A 52 1.66 3.43 0.29
CA LEU A 52 2.12 2.17 -0.29
C LEU A 52 1.68 2.04 -1.73
N GLY A 53 0.44 2.42 -2.03
CA GLY A 53 -0.06 2.41 -3.40
C GLY A 53 0.74 3.29 -4.33
N VAL A 54 1.11 4.48 -3.87
CA VAL A 54 1.95 5.39 -4.65
C VAL A 54 3.30 4.74 -4.95
N ARG A 55 3.92 4.13 -3.93
CA ARG A 55 5.21 3.47 -4.11
C ARG A 55 5.12 2.32 -5.10
N LEU A 56 4.09 1.50 -4.98
CA LEU A 56 3.88 0.38 -5.89
C LEU A 56 3.64 0.88 -7.33
N ALA A 57 2.84 1.93 -7.47
CA ALA A 57 2.59 2.50 -8.79
C ALA A 57 3.87 3.01 -9.43
N LYS A 58 4.75 3.61 -8.66
CA LYS A 58 6.04 4.05 -9.18
C LYS A 58 6.91 2.89 -9.64
N VAL A 59 6.89 1.79 -8.89
CA VAL A 59 7.67 0.61 -9.24
C VAL A 59 7.19 0.01 -10.56
N PHE A 60 5.87 -0.02 -10.75
CA PHE A 60 5.27 -0.56 -11.98
C PHE A 60 5.15 0.49 -13.08
N GLU A 61 5.71 1.67 -12.88
CA GLU A 61 5.69 2.77 -13.82
C GLU A 61 4.28 3.24 -14.18
N GLU A 62 3.37 3.13 -13.24
CA GLU A 62 1.98 3.59 -13.39
C GLU A 62 1.88 5.01 -12.85
N ARG A 63 2.40 5.96 -13.61
CA ARG A 63 2.47 7.35 -13.16
C ARG A 63 1.10 7.97 -12.90
N ASP A 64 0.13 7.67 -13.73
CA ASP A 64 -1.22 8.20 -13.55
C ASP A 64 -1.82 7.68 -12.25
N ASN A 65 -1.60 6.42 -11.94
CA ASN A 65 -2.09 5.82 -10.72
C ASN A 65 -1.39 6.42 -9.50
N ALA A 66 -0.08 6.60 -9.59
CA ALA A 66 0.69 7.22 -8.53
C ALA A 66 0.21 8.64 -8.25
N ALA A 67 -0.02 9.41 -9.30
CA ALA A 67 -0.51 10.78 -9.16
C ALA A 67 -1.90 10.81 -8.52
N SER A 68 -2.78 9.91 -8.93
CA SER A 68 -4.12 9.82 -8.38
C SER A 68 -4.10 9.49 -6.89
N LEU A 69 -3.30 8.49 -6.51
CA LEU A 69 -3.19 8.09 -5.12
C LEU A 69 -2.53 9.18 -4.27
N GLY A 70 -1.52 9.86 -4.82
CA GLY A 70 -0.88 10.97 -4.14
C GLY A 70 -1.83 12.13 -3.91
N LEU A 71 -2.69 12.40 -4.89
CA LEU A 71 -3.70 13.45 -4.76
C LEU A 71 -4.70 13.10 -3.66
N GLN A 72 -5.13 11.84 -3.60
CA GLN A 72 -6.02 11.40 -2.54
C GLN A 72 -5.37 11.55 -1.18
N LEU A 73 -4.09 11.20 -1.07
CA LEU A 73 -3.35 11.36 0.17
C LEU A 73 -3.30 12.82 0.59
N LYS A 74 -3.06 13.72 -0.35
CA LYS A 74 -3.05 15.16 -0.09
C LYS A 74 -4.40 15.65 0.40
N ARG A 75 -5.47 15.20 -0.24
CA ARG A 75 -6.82 15.68 0.08
C ARG A 75 -7.36 15.13 1.39
N LEU A 76 -7.09 13.85 1.66
CA LEU A 76 -7.67 13.17 2.82
C LEU A 76 -6.78 13.26 4.05
N TYR A 77 -5.46 13.29 3.85
CA TYR A 77 -4.52 13.19 4.96
C TYR A 77 -3.36 14.18 4.81
N PRO A 78 -3.66 15.48 4.68
CA PRO A 78 -2.59 16.45 4.40
C PRO A 78 -1.61 16.66 5.55
N GLY A 79 -2.02 16.34 6.78
CA GLY A 79 -1.16 16.55 7.94
C GLY A 79 -0.52 15.30 8.51
N THR A 80 -0.51 14.21 7.75
CA THR A 80 0.04 12.95 8.24
C THR A 80 1.51 12.79 7.89
N PRO A 81 2.27 11.99 8.69
CA PRO A 81 3.65 11.67 8.33
C PRO A 81 3.77 11.00 6.97
N GLU A 82 2.77 10.22 6.58
CA GLU A 82 2.75 9.55 5.29
C GLU A 82 2.76 10.56 4.15
N TYR A 83 1.99 11.62 4.26
CA TYR A 83 1.98 12.66 3.25
C TYR A 83 3.32 13.39 3.20
N GLN A 84 3.90 13.68 4.36
CA GLN A 84 5.22 14.29 4.43
C GLN A 84 6.26 13.43 3.73
N GLN A 85 6.20 12.12 3.95
CA GLN A 85 7.11 11.18 3.33
C GLN A 85 6.89 11.14 1.83
N TYR A 86 5.65 11.18 1.38
CA TYR A 86 5.32 11.23 -0.03
C TYR A 86 5.95 12.45 -0.70
N LEU A 87 5.84 13.61 -0.06
CA LEU A 87 6.44 14.84 -0.58
C LEU A 87 7.96 14.74 -0.64
N SER A 88 8.56 14.13 0.37
CA SER A 88 10.00 13.97 0.43
C SER A 88 10.52 13.05 -0.67
N GLU A 89 9.72 12.11 -1.11
CA GLU A 89 10.12 11.15 -2.13
C GLU A 89 9.89 11.63 -3.57
N GLN A 90 9.32 12.80 -3.73
CA GLN A 90 9.09 13.34 -5.07
C GLN A 90 10.27 14.08 -5.64
#